data_7d42713ddb5cbafe99a32c09a679d1a6
#
_entry.id   7d42713ddb5cbafe99a32c09a679d1a6
#
_cell.length_a   1.000
_cell.length_b   1.000
_cell.length_c   1.000
_cell.angle_alpha   90.00
_cell.angle_beta   90.00
_cell.angle_gamma   90.00
#
_symmetry.space_group_name_H-M   'P 1'
#
loop_
_entity.id
_entity.type
_entity.pdbx_description
1 polymer ?
#
loop_
_entity_poly.entity_id
_entity_poly.type
_entity_poly.pdbx_seq_one_letter_code
_entity_poly.pdbx_strand_id
1 'polypeptide(L)'
;MSRIAKAILLNGNEIEYVVTDNPPRGGMKHTYFTPDKSYVIQFFNNPDDANDPKMQERIKAIIGKYNPTVSEEDGGAKGNDKQTANYFAKRFCWPVAVVVRPSFGIVCPSYPANYFFDETASKILNLKGKDKKSNWFTNKNRKYLNLSELGDFRSMLQMSILLSRSLRRMHQAGLAHSDLSFNNVLIDPKTGSCVIIDIDSLVVPGLYPPEVIGTRGYIAPEVLQTLGMDRQVRKFPNVLTDLHSMAVLIYEYMFFRHPLIGPKIYSQNAEQDDFLGLGQYATFIENPEDTSNRPEDLKITIKDMGPYMEQLFLRTFAEGLHEPNLRPTAMEWERGLIKTWDMIHSCSNPDCEKKYFILYDVDNPVCPFCNTRIKDEKILKLSFLTQRKGYDGRWFKTSELIAENNTPLCNWNLFSNVFPDEKAGDREVKAYIRYTDKNYYLV
;
A
#
# COMPACT_ATOMS: atom_id res chain seq x y z
N MET A 1 20.59 27.72 19.82
CA MET A 1 20.33 28.45 18.54
C MET A 1 20.46 27.49 17.38
N SER A 2 19.50 27.47 16.47
CA SER A 2 19.62 26.64 15.26
C SER A 2 20.72 27.23 14.36
N ARG A 3 21.71 26.40 14.02
CA ARG A 3 22.81 26.77 13.11
C ARG A 3 22.53 26.22 11.73
N ILE A 4 22.72 27.01 10.68
CA ILE A 4 22.67 26.53 9.30
C ILE A 4 24.05 25.94 8.95
N ALA A 5 24.06 24.76 8.38
CA ALA A 5 25.24 24.10 7.82
C ALA A 5 24.99 23.77 6.34
N LYS A 6 26.06 23.50 5.60
CA LYS A 6 26.02 23.13 4.19
C LYS A 6 26.50 21.69 3.99
N ALA A 7 25.84 21.00 3.07
CA ALA A 7 26.23 19.69 2.58
C ALA A 7 26.54 19.77 1.08
N ILE A 8 27.52 18.99 0.62
CA ILE A 8 27.89 18.91 -0.80
C ILE A 8 27.28 17.65 -1.38
N LEU A 9 26.55 17.82 -2.47
CA LEU A 9 25.93 16.74 -3.22
C LEU A 9 26.90 16.08 -4.19
N LEU A 10 26.59 14.88 -4.66
CA LEU A 10 27.42 14.13 -5.62
C LEU A 10 27.67 14.89 -6.94
N ASN A 11 26.72 15.74 -7.36
CA ASN A 11 26.84 16.60 -8.54
C ASN A 11 27.64 17.90 -8.29
N GLY A 12 28.17 18.10 -7.09
CA GLY A 12 28.95 19.29 -6.71
C GLY A 12 28.11 20.47 -6.18
N ASN A 13 26.79 20.40 -6.26
CA ASN A 13 25.91 21.44 -5.71
C ASN A 13 25.92 21.44 -4.19
N GLU A 14 25.63 22.60 -3.58
CA GLU A 14 25.46 22.74 -2.13
C GLU A 14 23.95 22.73 -1.77
N ILE A 15 23.66 22.15 -0.60
CA ILE A 15 22.34 22.22 0.04
C ILE A 15 22.49 22.65 1.50
N GLU A 16 21.64 23.55 1.96
CA GLU A 16 21.65 24.03 3.35
C GLU A 16 20.71 23.23 4.22
N TYR A 17 21.10 23.01 5.48
CA TYR A 17 20.26 22.34 6.47
C TYR A 17 20.41 22.96 7.86
N VAL A 18 19.36 22.82 8.68
CA VAL A 18 19.29 23.34 10.03
C VAL A 18 19.82 22.30 11.01
N VAL A 19 20.95 22.58 11.63
CA VAL A 19 21.53 21.74 12.68
C VAL A 19 20.76 21.96 13.99
N THR A 20 20.31 20.87 14.59
CA THR A 20 19.63 20.85 15.89
C THR A 20 20.38 19.93 16.85
N ASP A 21 20.34 20.22 18.14
CA ASP A 21 21.04 19.41 19.17
C ASP A 21 20.46 17.99 19.28
N ASN A 22 19.17 17.82 18.99
CA ASN A 22 18.47 16.55 19.01
C ASN A 22 17.73 16.33 17.68
N PRO A 23 18.43 15.95 16.59
CA PRO A 23 17.77 15.64 15.33
C PRO A 23 16.90 14.38 15.47
N PRO A 24 15.75 14.29 14.78
CA PRO A 24 15.00 13.06 14.69
C PRO A 24 15.92 11.91 14.25
N ARG A 25 15.85 10.79 14.99
CA ARG A 25 16.68 9.60 14.73
C ARG A 25 15.80 8.39 14.44
N GLY A 26 16.08 7.74 13.32
CA GLY A 26 15.66 6.38 13.04
C GLY A 26 16.74 5.37 13.47
N GLY A 27 16.48 4.08 13.22
CA GLY A 27 17.46 3.01 13.54
C GLY A 27 18.82 3.22 12.86
N MET A 28 18.83 3.64 11.60
CA MET A 28 20.05 3.74 10.79
C MET A 28 20.52 5.19 10.54
N LYS A 29 19.62 6.18 10.62
CA LYS A 29 19.90 7.55 10.17
C LYS A 29 19.35 8.59 11.14
N HIS A 30 19.97 9.77 11.13
CA HIS A 30 19.47 10.97 11.76
C HIS A 30 19.16 12.03 10.69
N THR A 31 18.12 12.83 10.94
CA THR A 31 17.46 13.66 9.93
C THR A 31 17.56 15.14 10.26
N TYR A 32 17.92 15.95 9.27
CA TYR A 32 17.92 17.41 9.35
C TYR A 32 17.04 17.99 8.25
N PHE A 33 16.31 19.05 8.55
CA PHE A 33 15.45 19.75 7.58
C PHE A 33 16.22 20.86 6.87
N THR A 34 15.91 21.10 5.60
CA THR A 34 16.26 22.34 4.93
C THR A 34 15.56 23.53 5.59
N PRO A 35 16.09 24.80 5.46
CA PRO A 35 15.46 25.97 6.08
C PRO A 35 14.01 26.18 5.69
N ASP A 36 13.64 25.88 4.45
CA ASP A 36 12.27 25.94 3.89
C ASP A 36 11.43 24.69 4.20
N LYS A 37 12.04 23.67 4.82
CA LYS A 37 11.42 22.37 5.12
C LYS A 37 10.90 21.58 3.92
N SER A 38 11.31 21.90 2.70
CA SER A 38 10.92 21.15 1.50
C SER A 38 11.63 19.81 1.38
N TYR A 39 12.85 19.71 1.94
CA TYR A 39 13.68 18.51 1.94
C TYR A 39 14.19 18.17 3.32
N VAL A 40 14.58 16.91 3.49
CA VAL A 40 15.36 16.41 4.62
C VAL A 40 16.67 15.85 4.13
N ILE A 41 17.73 16.08 4.92
CA ILE A 41 19.04 15.46 4.72
C ILE A 41 19.19 14.40 5.80
N GLN A 42 19.51 13.19 5.40
CA GLN A 42 19.68 12.05 6.29
C GLN A 42 21.10 11.53 6.22
N PHE A 43 21.77 11.53 7.36
CA PHE A 43 23.10 10.95 7.52
C PHE A 43 23.03 9.63 8.29
N PHE A 44 23.89 8.67 7.95
CA PHE A 44 23.94 7.39 8.64
C PHE A 44 24.50 7.55 10.06
N ASN A 45 23.91 6.83 11.02
CA ASN A 45 24.33 6.86 12.42
C ASN A 45 25.69 6.18 12.62
N ASN A 46 25.95 5.10 11.86
CA ASN A 46 27.20 4.35 11.89
C ASN A 46 28.10 4.79 10.73
N PRO A 47 29.34 5.26 11.00
CA PRO A 47 30.29 5.59 9.96
C PRO A 47 30.66 4.41 9.03
N ASP A 48 30.63 3.18 9.53
CA ASP A 48 30.94 2.00 8.72
C ASP A 48 29.88 1.80 7.62
N ASP A 49 28.59 2.00 7.94
CA ASP A 49 27.52 1.96 6.95
C ASP A 49 27.69 3.09 5.92
N ALA A 50 28.01 4.30 6.37
CA ALA A 50 28.26 5.44 5.48
C ALA A 50 29.42 5.20 4.51
N ASN A 51 30.43 4.43 4.91
CA ASN A 51 31.62 4.12 4.12
C ASN A 51 31.53 2.80 3.33
N ASP A 52 30.47 2.02 3.46
CA ASP A 52 30.29 0.77 2.71
C ASP A 52 30.09 1.05 1.20
N PRO A 53 31.03 0.65 0.33
CA PRO A 53 30.93 0.89 -1.10
C PRO A 53 29.71 0.24 -1.73
N LYS A 54 29.29 -0.95 -1.24
CA LYS A 54 28.13 -1.69 -1.76
C LYS A 54 26.83 -0.97 -1.47
N MET A 55 26.69 -0.43 -0.26
CA MET A 55 25.56 0.40 0.12
C MET A 55 25.51 1.69 -0.71
N GLN A 56 26.65 2.37 -0.86
CA GLN A 56 26.73 3.58 -1.67
C GLN A 56 26.37 3.33 -3.13
N GLU A 57 26.83 2.21 -3.73
CA GLU A 57 26.47 1.82 -5.09
C GLU A 57 24.97 1.59 -5.23
N ARG A 58 24.35 0.86 -4.29
CA ARG A 58 22.92 0.62 -4.27
C ARG A 58 22.12 1.91 -4.20
N ILE A 59 22.46 2.82 -3.28
CA ILE A 59 21.79 4.11 -3.11
C ILE A 59 21.91 4.97 -4.38
N LYS A 60 23.09 5.03 -5.00
CA LYS A 60 23.28 5.75 -6.26
C LYS A 60 22.41 5.17 -7.38
N ALA A 61 22.28 3.85 -7.46
CA ALA A 61 21.40 3.20 -8.42
C ALA A 61 19.91 3.51 -8.18
N ILE A 62 19.48 3.50 -6.90
CA ILE A 62 18.11 3.83 -6.48
C ILE A 62 17.76 5.27 -6.88
N ILE A 63 18.64 6.23 -6.59
CA ILE A 63 18.41 7.66 -6.87
C ILE A 63 18.42 7.95 -8.36
N GLY A 64 19.22 7.24 -9.16
CA GLY A 64 19.33 7.42 -10.60
C GLY A 64 18.35 6.56 -11.41
N LYS A 65 18.89 5.58 -12.13
CA LYS A 65 18.19 4.77 -13.16
C LYS A 65 16.93 4.03 -12.68
N TYR A 66 16.71 3.86 -11.39
CA TYR A 66 15.53 3.20 -10.85
C TYR A 66 14.50 4.17 -10.28
N ASN A 67 14.78 5.48 -10.27
CA ASN A 67 13.90 6.47 -9.67
C ASN A 67 12.64 6.72 -10.50
N PRO A 68 11.44 6.32 -10.06
CA PRO A 68 10.19 6.51 -10.79
C PRO A 68 9.61 7.93 -10.64
N THR A 69 10.17 8.76 -9.74
CA THR A 69 9.68 10.12 -9.45
C THR A 69 10.38 11.18 -10.29
N VAL A 70 11.32 10.77 -11.15
CA VAL A 70 12.05 11.62 -12.09
C VAL A 70 11.84 11.08 -13.50
N SER A 71 11.70 11.97 -14.49
CA SER A 71 11.56 11.56 -15.89
C SER A 71 12.86 10.95 -16.43
N GLU A 72 12.76 10.12 -17.48
CA GLU A 72 13.94 9.56 -18.15
C GLU A 72 14.87 10.66 -18.69
N GLU A 73 14.30 11.73 -19.23
CA GLU A 73 15.04 12.92 -19.72
C GLU A 73 15.89 13.57 -18.62
N ASP A 74 15.39 13.54 -17.37
CA ASP A 74 16.05 14.13 -16.21
C ASP A 74 16.91 13.10 -15.43
N GLY A 75 17.15 11.91 -16.00
CA GLY A 75 18.00 10.86 -15.43
C GLY A 75 17.27 9.84 -14.55
N GLY A 76 15.95 9.81 -14.57
CA GLY A 76 15.13 8.85 -13.83
C GLY A 76 14.95 7.51 -14.55
N ALA A 77 13.94 6.75 -14.15
CA ALA A 77 13.67 5.42 -14.67
C ALA A 77 13.35 5.41 -16.16
N LYS A 78 13.85 4.39 -16.88
CA LYS A 78 13.61 4.21 -18.32
C LYS A 78 12.10 4.14 -18.64
N GLY A 79 11.70 4.84 -19.68
CA GLY A 79 10.31 4.94 -20.15
C GLY A 79 9.42 5.82 -19.27
N ASN A 80 9.99 6.56 -18.32
CA ASN A 80 9.27 7.42 -17.41
C ASN A 80 9.12 8.84 -17.98
N ASP A 81 7.93 9.20 -18.43
CA ASP A 81 7.63 10.56 -18.87
C ASP A 81 7.37 11.49 -17.65
N LYS A 82 7.31 12.81 -17.90
CA LYS A 82 7.09 13.81 -16.83
C LYS A 82 5.75 13.62 -16.10
N GLN A 83 4.70 13.17 -16.80
CA GLN A 83 3.40 12.95 -16.20
C GLN A 83 3.44 11.76 -15.23
N THR A 84 4.03 10.66 -15.65
CA THR A 84 4.24 9.45 -14.85
C THR A 84 5.15 9.76 -13.65
N ALA A 85 6.24 10.50 -13.85
CA ALA A 85 7.13 10.94 -12.78
C ALA A 85 6.39 11.75 -11.71
N ASN A 86 5.62 12.75 -12.12
CA ASN A 86 4.81 13.58 -11.21
C ASN A 86 3.73 12.78 -10.47
N TYR A 87 3.18 11.73 -11.09
CA TYR A 87 2.24 10.84 -10.43
C TYR A 87 2.93 10.08 -9.29
N PHE A 88 4.09 9.46 -9.57
CA PHE A 88 4.81 8.66 -8.58
C PHE A 88 5.54 9.51 -7.53
N ALA A 89 5.86 10.78 -7.79
CA ALA A 89 6.35 11.71 -6.79
C ALA A 89 5.36 11.95 -5.64
N LYS A 90 4.07 11.69 -5.86
CA LYS A 90 3.03 11.73 -4.83
C LYS A 90 2.81 10.39 -4.10
N ARG A 91 3.50 9.32 -4.52
CA ARG A 91 3.34 7.94 -4.02
C ARG A 91 4.56 7.42 -3.31
N PHE A 92 5.71 8.04 -3.53
CA PHE A 92 6.96 7.69 -2.91
C PHE A 92 7.65 8.91 -2.31
N CYS A 93 8.23 8.74 -1.14
CA CYS A 93 9.23 9.65 -0.62
C CYS A 93 10.62 9.19 -1.10
N TRP A 94 10.84 9.31 -2.41
CA TRP A 94 12.04 8.79 -3.06
C TRP A 94 13.23 9.72 -2.87
N PRO A 95 14.44 9.22 -2.49
CA PRO A 95 15.63 10.05 -2.40
C PRO A 95 15.96 10.69 -3.76
N VAL A 96 16.31 11.97 -3.74
CA VAL A 96 16.54 12.77 -4.96
C VAL A 96 18.01 13.11 -5.18
N ALA A 97 18.86 13.02 -4.14
CA ALA A 97 20.29 13.30 -4.26
C ALA A 97 21.11 12.52 -3.22
N VAL A 98 22.39 12.31 -3.54
CA VAL A 98 23.40 11.77 -2.64
C VAL A 98 24.20 12.92 -2.08
N VAL A 99 24.41 12.93 -0.75
CA VAL A 99 25.34 13.80 -0.06
C VAL A 99 26.70 13.10 0.04
N VAL A 100 27.78 13.81 -0.28
CA VAL A 100 29.17 13.30 -0.18
C VAL A 100 29.99 13.97 0.93
N ARG A 101 29.59 15.16 1.40
CA ARG A 101 30.18 15.86 2.53
C ARG A 101 29.12 16.56 3.38
N PRO A 102 29.22 16.62 4.70
CA PRO A 102 30.40 16.22 5.54
C PRO A 102 30.58 14.71 5.65
N SER A 103 29.55 13.91 5.47
CA SER A 103 29.56 12.43 5.40
C SER A 103 28.60 11.95 4.33
N PHE A 104 28.69 10.67 3.97
CA PHE A 104 27.75 10.08 3.03
C PHE A 104 26.32 10.13 3.62
N GLY A 105 25.36 10.51 2.78
CA GLY A 105 23.96 10.66 3.15
C GLY A 105 23.06 10.80 1.93
N ILE A 106 21.78 11.03 2.19
CA ILE A 106 20.76 11.19 1.15
C ILE A 106 19.91 12.44 1.40
N VAL A 107 19.38 12.98 0.33
CA VAL A 107 18.35 14.04 0.35
C VAL A 107 17.01 13.42 -0.07
N CYS A 108 16.00 13.55 0.78
CA CYS A 108 14.64 13.12 0.49
C CYS A 108 13.68 14.31 0.52
N PRO A 109 12.61 14.30 -0.27
CA PRO A 109 11.50 15.23 -0.07
C PRO A 109 10.93 15.09 1.35
N SER A 110 10.51 16.17 1.96
CA SER A 110 9.74 16.11 3.21
C SER A 110 8.39 15.44 2.96
N TYR A 111 7.88 14.73 3.96
CA TYR A 111 6.54 14.13 3.84
C TYR A 111 5.50 15.22 3.69
N PRO A 112 4.51 15.10 2.79
CA PRO A 112 3.42 16.05 2.66
C PRO A 112 2.66 16.22 3.99
N ALA A 113 2.18 17.44 4.24
CA ALA A 113 1.56 17.82 5.52
C ALA A 113 0.33 16.99 5.89
N ASN A 114 -0.43 16.49 4.90
CA ASN A 114 -1.59 15.65 5.13
C ASN A 114 -1.27 14.27 5.76
N TYR A 115 0.00 13.85 5.74
CA TYR A 115 0.47 12.63 6.43
C TYR A 115 0.92 12.87 7.88
N PHE A 116 0.66 14.06 8.42
CA PHE A 116 0.85 14.35 9.84
C PHE A 116 -0.49 14.66 10.50
N PHE A 117 -0.63 14.26 11.75
CA PHE A 117 -1.78 14.64 12.55
C PHE A 117 -1.71 16.12 12.94
N ASP A 118 -2.83 16.80 12.87
CA ASP A 118 -3.03 18.14 13.43
C ASP A 118 -3.55 18.05 14.89
N GLU A 119 -3.80 19.20 15.50
CA GLU A 119 -4.34 19.30 16.86
C GLU A 119 -5.76 18.77 17.00
N THR A 120 -6.50 18.62 15.90
CA THR A 120 -7.90 18.15 15.91
C THR A 120 -8.03 16.64 15.80
N ALA A 121 -6.92 15.93 15.57
CA ALA A 121 -6.94 14.49 15.28
C ALA A 121 -7.44 13.62 16.44
N SER A 122 -7.27 14.08 17.69
CA SER A 122 -7.74 13.38 18.88
C SER A 122 -8.10 14.37 19.98
N LYS A 123 -9.18 14.09 20.72
CA LYS A 123 -9.55 14.85 21.92
C LYS A 123 -8.78 14.43 23.18
N ILE A 124 -8.13 13.27 23.13
CA ILE A 124 -7.54 12.61 24.31
C ILE A 124 -6.01 12.59 24.21
N LEU A 125 -5.47 12.41 23.01
CA LEU A 125 -4.04 12.28 22.76
C LEU A 125 -3.49 13.50 22.04
N ASN A 126 -2.33 13.99 22.48
CA ASN A 126 -1.58 14.96 21.68
C ASN A 126 -0.84 14.26 20.54
N LEU A 127 -1.44 14.28 19.36
CA LEU A 127 -0.90 13.66 18.15
C LEU A 127 -0.30 14.68 17.18
N LYS A 128 -0.42 15.98 17.43
CA LYS A 128 0.08 17.04 16.56
C LYS A 128 1.52 16.77 16.11
N GLY A 129 1.73 16.75 14.81
CA GLY A 129 3.05 16.54 14.19
C GLY A 129 3.56 15.10 14.18
N LYS A 130 2.79 14.13 14.70
CA LYS A 130 3.11 12.70 14.53
C LYS A 130 2.67 12.23 13.15
N ASP A 131 3.48 11.39 12.55
CA ASP A 131 3.22 10.77 11.25
C ASP A 131 2.03 9.78 11.31
N LYS A 132 1.22 9.79 10.26
CA LYS A 132 0.03 8.94 10.10
C LYS A 132 0.42 7.54 9.62
N LYS A 133 1.13 6.77 10.44
CA LYS A 133 1.39 5.36 10.20
C LYS A 133 0.09 4.57 10.20
N SER A 134 -0.01 3.55 9.35
CA SER A 134 -1.28 2.85 9.17
C SER A 134 -1.82 2.17 10.43
N ASN A 135 -0.96 1.76 11.36
CA ASN A 135 -1.36 1.14 12.62
C ASN A 135 -2.18 2.05 13.55
N TRP A 136 -2.15 3.37 13.38
CA TRP A 136 -3.07 4.27 14.08
C TRP A 136 -4.53 4.03 13.69
N PHE A 137 -4.75 3.57 12.48
CA PHE A 137 -6.08 3.42 11.87
C PHE A 137 -6.58 1.98 11.86
N THR A 138 -5.67 1.00 11.95
CA THR A 138 -5.99 -0.43 11.76
C THR A 138 -5.97 -1.25 13.04
N ASN A 139 -5.56 -0.67 14.18
CA ASN A 139 -5.52 -1.36 15.46
C ASN A 139 -6.38 -0.66 16.55
N LYS A 140 -6.25 -1.11 17.78
CA LYS A 140 -7.00 -0.57 18.94
C LYS A 140 -6.81 0.93 19.20
N ASN A 141 -5.77 1.56 18.64
CA ASN A 141 -5.53 3.00 18.79
C ASN A 141 -6.54 3.84 17.99
N ARG A 142 -7.19 3.25 16.99
CA ARG A 142 -8.25 3.86 16.19
C ARG A 142 -9.34 4.53 17.05
N LYS A 143 -9.68 3.95 18.18
CA LYS A 143 -10.70 4.49 19.11
C LYS A 143 -10.36 5.85 19.72
N TYR A 144 -9.10 6.26 19.67
CA TYR A 144 -8.65 7.56 20.18
C TYR A 144 -8.66 8.65 19.12
N LEU A 145 -8.87 8.30 17.84
CA LEU A 145 -8.94 9.26 16.75
C LEU A 145 -10.35 9.83 16.60
N ASN A 146 -10.45 11.07 16.18
CA ASN A 146 -11.72 11.67 15.79
C ASN A 146 -12.27 11.00 14.53
N LEU A 147 -13.59 10.91 14.41
CA LEU A 147 -14.25 10.29 13.25
C LEU A 147 -13.82 10.89 11.92
N SER A 148 -13.52 12.19 11.91
CA SER A 148 -13.03 12.91 10.72
C SER A 148 -11.66 12.40 10.20
N GLU A 149 -10.86 11.75 11.06
CA GLU A 149 -9.57 11.15 10.67
C GLU A 149 -9.72 9.76 10.05
N LEU A 150 -10.80 9.04 10.40
CA LEU A 150 -10.89 7.61 10.18
C LEU A 150 -11.13 7.19 8.72
N GLY A 151 -11.61 8.14 7.88
CA GLY A 151 -12.07 7.82 6.53
C GLY A 151 -13.24 6.83 6.53
N ASP A 152 -13.50 6.25 5.38
CA ASP A 152 -14.55 5.26 5.16
C ASP A 152 -14.02 4.04 4.39
N PHE A 153 -14.87 3.07 4.08
CA PHE A 153 -14.48 1.87 3.34
C PHE A 153 -13.92 2.21 1.94
N ARG A 154 -14.48 3.21 1.28
CA ARG A 154 -14.06 3.65 -0.05
C ARG A 154 -12.64 4.22 -0.03
N SER A 155 -12.31 5.01 0.97
CA SER A 155 -10.94 5.55 1.13
C SER A 155 -9.91 4.46 1.43
N MET A 156 -10.26 3.45 2.24
CA MET A 156 -9.38 2.30 2.51
C MET A 156 -9.12 1.49 1.23
N LEU A 157 -10.15 1.24 0.43
CA LEU A 157 -9.99 0.55 -0.85
C LEU A 157 -9.15 1.37 -1.85
N GLN A 158 -9.33 2.69 -1.88
CA GLN A 158 -8.51 3.57 -2.71
C GLN A 158 -7.03 3.51 -2.33
N MET A 159 -6.70 3.55 -1.04
CA MET A 159 -5.32 3.40 -0.57
C MET A 159 -4.73 2.05 -0.96
N SER A 160 -5.52 0.98 -0.90
CA SER A 160 -5.10 -0.37 -1.33
C SER A 160 -4.77 -0.43 -2.83
N ILE A 161 -5.57 0.24 -3.68
CA ILE A 161 -5.29 0.37 -5.12
C ILE A 161 -3.99 1.15 -5.34
N LEU A 162 -3.80 2.27 -4.66
CA LEU A 162 -2.61 3.11 -4.81
C LEU A 162 -1.34 2.41 -4.32
N LEU A 163 -1.42 1.65 -3.23
CA LEU A 163 -0.32 0.84 -2.71
C LEU A 163 0.08 -0.24 -3.72
N SER A 164 -0.90 -1.00 -4.23
CA SER A 164 -0.64 -2.06 -5.22
C SER A 164 -0.04 -1.50 -6.51
N ARG A 165 -0.51 -0.34 -6.98
CA ARG A 165 0.03 0.37 -8.15
C ARG A 165 1.48 0.81 -7.94
N SER A 166 1.77 1.35 -6.76
CA SER A 166 3.13 1.77 -6.41
C SER A 166 4.10 0.58 -6.40
N LEU A 167 3.69 -0.53 -5.78
CA LEU A 167 4.50 -1.74 -5.77
C LEU A 167 4.64 -2.37 -7.16
N ARG A 168 3.58 -2.37 -7.97
CA ARG A 168 3.68 -2.80 -9.37
C ARG A 168 4.79 -2.04 -10.11
N ARG A 169 4.88 -0.72 -9.91
CA ARG A 169 5.93 0.11 -10.52
C ARG A 169 7.33 -0.28 -10.05
N MET A 170 7.51 -0.54 -8.76
CA MET A 170 8.79 -1.02 -8.21
C MET A 170 9.15 -2.41 -8.73
N HIS A 171 8.21 -3.35 -8.67
CA HIS A 171 8.42 -4.74 -9.07
C HIS A 171 8.71 -4.88 -10.57
N GLN A 172 8.14 -4.02 -11.43
CA GLN A 172 8.48 -3.97 -12.86
C GLN A 172 9.95 -3.62 -13.12
N ALA A 173 10.59 -2.89 -12.22
CA ALA A 173 12.02 -2.62 -12.24
C ALA A 173 12.86 -3.70 -11.52
N GLY A 174 12.23 -4.74 -10.98
CA GLY A 174 12.86 -5.79 -10.17
C GLY A 174 13.21 -5.34 -8.75
N LEU A 175 12.78 -4.15 -8.33
CA LEU A 175 13.02 -3.64 -6.99
C LEU A 175 12.07 -4.28 -5.99
N ALA A 176 12.54 -4.49 -4.74
CA ALA A 176 11.69 -4.85 -3.61
C ALA A 176 11.97 -3.95 -2.39
N HIS A 177 10.95 -3.70 -1.57
CA HIS A 177 11.05 -2.75 -0.47
C HIS A 177 11.84 -3.28 0.74
N SER A 178 12.00 -4.56 0.87
CA SER A 178 12.64 -5.25 2.00
C SER A 178 11.94 -5.10 3.37
N ASP A 179 11.36 -3.95 3.70
CA ASP A 179 10.65 -3.67 4.96
C ASP A 179 9.31 -2.96 4.70
N LEU A 180 8.47 -3.51 3.84
CA LEU A 180 7.12 -2.99 3.65
C LEU A 180 6.26 -3.31 4.87
N SER A 181 5.83 -2.28 5.60
CA SER A 181 5.08 -2.43 6.85
C SER A 181 4.28 -1.18 7.20
N PHE A 182 3.51 -1.24 8.28
CA PHE A 182 2.83 -0.07 8.82
C PHE A 182 3.76 1.11 9.14
N ASN A 183 5.05 0.87 9.34
CA ASN A 183 6.03 1.92 9.60
C ASN A 183 6.41 2.69 8.34
N ASN A 184 6.40 2.01 7.19
CA ASN A 184 6.96 2.50 5.94
C ASN A 184 5.90 2.82 4.87
N VAL A 185 4.61 2.77 5.27
CA VAL A 185 3.47 3.28 4.49
C VAL A 185 2.70 4.27 5.34
N LEU A 186 2.81 5.56 5.01
CA LEU A 186 1.97 6.59 5.62
C LEU A 186 0.65 6.68 4.86
N ILE A 187 -0.44 6.83 5.60
CA ILE A 187 -1.79 6.89 5.02
C ILE A 187 -2.55 8.13 5.47
N ASP A 188 -3.39 8.63 4.59
CA ASP A 188 -4.36 9.66 4.91
C ASP A 188 -5.78 9.20 4.53
N PRO A 189 -6.51 8.57 5.45
CA PRO A 189 -7.85 8.07 5.16
C PRO A 189 -8.86 9.15 4.80
N LYS A 190 -8.65 10.41 5.18
CA LYS A 190 -9.52 11.54 4.78
C LYS A 190 -9.56 11.70 3.26
N THR A 191 -8.40 11.54 2.62
CA THR A 191 -8.25 11.73 1.15
C THR A 191 -8.15 10.40 0.39
N GLY A 192 -8.03 9.29 1.09
CA GLY A 192 -7.78 7.98 0.49
C GLY A 192 -6.40 7.89 -0.17
N SER A 193 -5.40 8.63 0.34
CA SER A 193 -4.04 8.65 -0.20
C SER A 193 -3.05 7.91 0.69
N CYS A 194 -1.97 7.39 0.08
CA CYS A 194 -0.84 6.79 0.78
C CYS A 194 0.47 7.16 0.11
N VAL A 195 1.58 7.08 0.87
CA VAL A 195 2.94 7.29 0.40
C VAL A 195 3.87 6.24 1.01
N ILE A 196 4.72 5.63 0.18
CA ILE A 196 5.74 4.68 0.62
C ILE A 196 7.02 5.48 0.95
N ILE A 197 7.59 5.20 2.10
CA ILE A 197 8.78 5.88 2.64
C ILE A 197 9.92 4.88 2.88
N ASP A 198 11.09 5.34 3.29
CA ASP A 198 12.29 4.54 3.59
C ASP A 198 12.82 3.73 2.38
N ILE A 199 12.87 4.40 1.24
CA ILE A 199 13.18 3.84 -0.08
C ILE A 199 14.66 3.44 -0.25
N ASP A 200 15.57 3.99 0.52
CA ASP A 200 17.00 3.74 0.38
C ASP A 200 17.46 2.35 0.85
N SER A 201 16.56 1.58 1.48
CA SER A 201 16.79 0.18 1.86
C SER A 201 16.31 -0.83 0.81
N LEU A 202 15.93 -0.40 -0.41
CA LEU A 202 15.45 -1.30 -1.46
C LEU A 202 16.45 -2.39 -1.83
N VAL A 203 15.92 -3.59 -2.11
CA VAL A 203 16.64 -4.63 -2.84
C VAL A 203 16.71 -4.24 -4.31
N VAL A 204 17.91 -4.17 -4.86
CA VAL A 204 18.19 -3.75 -6.24
C VAL A 204 18.77 -4.92 -7.01
N PRO A 205 18.27 -5.24 -8.23
CA PRO A 205 18.74 -6.36 -9.03
C PRO A 205 20.24 -6.27 -9.29
N GLY A 206 20.94 -7.39 -9.06
CA GLY A 206 22.37 -7.51 -9.31
C GLY A 206 23.29 -6.81 -8.30
N LEU A 207 22.71 -6.11 -7.32
CA LEU A 207 23.46 -5.49 -6.22
C LEU A 207 23.26 -6.27 -4.93
N TYR A 208 24.22 -6.09 -4.02
CA TYR A 208 24.16 -6.74 -2.72
C TYR A 208 22.93 -6.27 -1.92
N PRO A 209 22.09 -7.21 -1.40
CA PRO A 209 20.89 -6.84 -0.68
C PRO A 209 21.22 -6.13 0.63
N PRO A 210 20.34 -5.23 1.11
CA PRO A 210 20.45 -4.65 2.44
C PRO A 210 20.32 -5.73 3.53
N GLU A 211 20.84 -5.45 4.71
CA GLU A 211 20.71 -6.35 5.86
C GLU A 211 19.35 -6.27 6.55
N VAL A 212 18.51 -5.30 6.17
CA VAL A 212 17.16 -5.14 6.68
C VAL A 212 16.31 -6.35 6.31
N ILE A 213 15.63 -6.93 7.30
CA ILE A 213 14.86 -8.15 7.17
C ILE A 213 13.37 -7.87 7.10
N GLY A 214 12.96 -6.76 7.68
CA GLY A 214 11.56 -6.34 7.77
C GLY A 214 11.05 -6.17 9.21
N THR A 215 9.84 -5.66 9.30
CA THR A 215 9.11 -5.45 10.55
C THR A 215 8.32 -6.71 10.91
N ARG A 216 8.39 -7.13 12.19
CA ARG A 216 7.62 -8.26 12.73
C ARG A 216 6.14 -8.14 12.35
N GLY A 217 5.53 -9.25 11.93
CA GLY A 217 4.17 -9.33 11.41
C GLY A 217 4.06 -9.13 9.90
N TYR A 218 5.06 -8.49 9.26
CA TYR A 218 5.06 -8.27 7.82
C TYR A 218 6.13 -9.10 7.09
N ILE A 219 7.08 -9.67 7.84
CA ILE A 219 8.10 -10.55 7.28
C ILE A 219 7.42 -11.80 6.73
N ALA A 220 7.68 -12.13 5.47
CA ALA A 220 7.13 -13.33 4.85
C ALA A 220 7.65 -14.61 5.54
N PRO A 221 6.81 -15.66 5.70
CA PRO A 221 7.15 -16.87 6.44
C PRO A 221 8.48 -17.52 6.00
N GLU A 222 8.76 -17.54 4.70
CA GLU A 222 9.99 -18.13 4.14
C GLU A 222 11.26 -17.37 4.53
N VAL A 223 11.17 -16.05 4.80
CA VAL A 223 12.28 -15.25 5.30
C VAL A 223 12.43 -15.46 6.80
N LEU A 224 11.31 -15.38 7.54
CA LEU A 224 11.30 -15.54 9.00
C LEU A 224 11.90 -16.88 9.44
N GLN A 225 11.54 -17.98 8.78
CA GLN A 225 12.04 -19.32 9.07
C GLN A 225 13.56 -19.47 8.94
N THR A 226 14.20 -18.64 8.14
CA THR A 226 15.64 -18.70 7.89
C THR A 226 16.44 -17.64 8.66
N LEU A 227 15.76 -16.86 9.51
CA LEU A 227 16.44 -15.93 10.43
C LEU A 227 17.33 -16.70 11.40
N GLY A 228 18.58 -16.29 11.52
CA GLY A 228 19.57 -16.97 12.37
C GLY A 228 20.31 -18.13 11.67
N MET A 229 19.96 -18.48 10.44
CA MET A 229 20.75 -19.40 9.63
C MET A 229 21.95 -18.70 8.98
N ASP A 230 22.93 -19.50 8.56
CA ASP A 230 24.07 -18.99 7.81
C ASP A 230 23.62 -18.21 6.57
N ARG A 231 24.32 -17.13 6.25
CA ARG A 231 23.97 -16.21 5.15
C ARG A 231 23.79 -16.93 3.79
N GLN A 232 24.50 -18.02 3.57
CA GLN A 232 24.40 -18.78 2.30
C GLN A 232 23.07 -19.51 2.11
N VAL A 233 22.38 -19.86 3.21
CA VAL A 233 21.09 -20.57 3.20
C VAL A 233 19.92 -19.66 3.56
N ARG A 234 20.23 -18.48 4.13
CA ARG A 234 19.24 -17.51 4.54
C ARG A 234 18.50 -16.92 3.34
N LYS A 235 17.17 -16.85 3.43
CA LYS A 235 16.35 -16.16 2.46
C LYS A 235 16.29 -14.65 2.78
N PHE A 236 16.40 -13.84 1.74
CA PHE A 236 16.35 -12.38 1.84
C PHE A 236 15.05 -11.85 1.24
N PRO A 237 14.61 -10.66 1.67
CA PRO A 237 13.50 -9.98 1.06
C PRO A 237 13.66 -9.85 -0.46
N ASN A 238 12.55 -9.97 -1.17
CA ASN A 238 12.48 -9.88 -2.62
C ASN A 238 11.04 -9.50 -3.05
N VAL A 239 10.77 -9.46 -4.33
CA VAL A 239 9.44 -9.12 -4.87
C VAL A 239 8.32 -10.00 -4.29
N LEU A 240 8.56 -11.30 -4.09
CA LEU A 240 7.52 -12.21 -3.56
C LEU A 240 7.23 -11.95 -2.07
N THR A 241 8.23 -11.50 -1.31
CA THR A 241 8.02 -11.14 0.10
C THR A 241 7.25 -9.82 0.23
N ASP A 242 7.48 -8.85 -0.66
CA ASP A 242 6.67 -7.64 -0.71
C ASP A 242 5.19 -7.92 -1.01
N LEU A 243 4.90 -8.92 -1.85
CA LEU A 243 3.52 -9.34 -2.12
C LEU A 243 2.81 -9.85 -0.85
N HIS A 244 3.53 -10.56 0.01
CA HIS A 244 3.02 -10.95 1.32
C HIS A 244 2.74 -9.73 2.21
N SER A 245 3.73 -8.86 2.39
CA SER A 245 3.64 -7.67 3.25
C SER A 245 2.54 -6.71 2.78
N MET A 246 2.42 -6.50 1.47
CA MET A 246 1.34 -5.71 0.86
C MET A 246 -0.04 -6.29 1.18
N ALA A 247 -0.19 -7.61 1.04
CA ALA A 247 -1.47 -8.26 1.31
C ALA A 247 -1.84 -8.19 2.80
N VAL A 248 -0.86 -8.27 3.72
CA VAL A 248 -1.07 -8.03 5.16
C VAL A 248 -1.60 -6.62 5.39
N LEU A 249 -0.96 -5.58 4.82
CA LEU A 249 -1.41 -4.20 4.93
C LEU A 249 -2.83 -4.00 4.39
N ILE A 250 -3.14 -4.56 3.20
CA ILE A 250 -4.47 -4.47 2.61
C ILE A 250 -5.51 -5.18 3.48
N TYR A 251 -5.18 -6.34 4.03
CA TYR A 251 -6.05 -7.06 4.95
C TYR A 251 -6.33 -6.22 6.21
N GLU A 252 -5.31 -5.62 6.80
CA GLU A 252 -5.47 -4.74 7.96
C GLU A 252 -6.32 -3.49 7.64
N TYR A 253 -6.22 -2.91 6.44
CA TYR A 253 -7.05 -1.78 6.03
C TYR A 253 -8.54 -2.15 5.95
N MET A 254 -8.84 -3.38 5.51
CA MET A 254 -10.23 -3.85 5.37
C MET A 254 -10.82 -4.30 6.71
N PHE A 255 -10.05 -5.05 7.51
CA PHE A 255 -10.59 -5.82 8.65
C PHE A 255 -10.11 -5.34 10.02
N PHE A 256 -9.13 -4.44 10.10
CA PHE A 256 -8.54 -3.91 11.34
C PHE A 256 -7.96 -5.01 12.25
N ARG A 257 -7.43 -6.06 11.66
CA ARG A 257 -6.76 -7.18 12.30
C ARG A 257 -5.73 -7.79 11.36
N HIS A 258 -4.81 -8.55 11.94
CA HIS A 258 -3.76 -9.24 11.17
C HIS A 258 -4.27 -10.58 10.61
N PRO A 259 -3.94 -10.96 9.35
CA PRO A 259 -4.47 -12.17 8.72
C PRO A 259 -3.96 -13.48 9.32
N LEU A 260 -2.85 -13.48 10.04
CA LEU A 260 -2.22 -14.68 10.57
C LEU A 260 -2.28 -14.78 12.10
N ILE A 261 -2.73 -13.74 12.81
CA ILE A 261 -2.82 -13.72 14.26
C ILE A 261 -4.24 -14.10 14.69
N GLY A 262 -4.39 -15.32 15.17
CA GLY A 262 -5.64 -15.88 15.68
C GLY A 262 -5.47 -16.50 17.08
N PRO A 263 -6.38 -17.38 17.49
CA PRO A 263 -6.35 -17.97 18.83
C PRO A 263 -5.30 -19.08 19.02
N LYS A 264 -4.68 -19.58 17.95
CA LYS A 264 -3.76 -20.70 18.01
C LYS A 264 -2.42 -20.28 18.63
N ILE A 265 -1.97 -21.01 19.62
CA ILE A 265 -0.73 -20.78 20.37
C ILE A 265 0.22 -21.94 20.12
N TYR A 266 1.46 -21.67 19.77
CA TYR A 266 2.50 -22.65 19.46
C TYR A 266 3.59 -22.73 20.54
N SER A 267 3.71 -21.70 21.40
CA SER A 267 4.67 -21.67 22.50
C SER A 267 4.15 -20.80 23.65
N GLN A 268 4.56 -21.16 24.89
CA GLN A 268 4.31 -20.30 26.05
C GLN A 268 5.20 -19.05 26.08
N ASN A 269 6.32 -19.05 25.36
CA ASN A 269 7.16 -17.88 25.17
C ASN A 269 6.60 -17.07 24.00
N ALA A 270 6.19 -15.82 24.27
CA ALA A 270 5.51 -14.95 23.30
C ALA A 270 6.36 -14.65 22.04
N GLU A 271 7.67 -14.52 22.19
CA GLU A 271 8.57 -14.26 21.06
C GLU A 271 8.70 -15.51 20.17
N GLN A 272 8.83 -16.67 20.80
CA GLN A 272 8.86 -17.96 20.09
C GLN A 272 7.51 -18.30 19.48
N ASP A 273 6.40 -17.97 20.14
CA ASP A 273 5.06 -18.18 19.63
C ASP A 273 4.83 -17.40 18.34
N ASP A 274 5.19 -16.12 18.33
CA ASP A 274 5.10 -15.30 17.13
C ASP A 274 6.04 -15.78 16.01
N PHE A 275 7.27 -16.19 16.35
CA PHE A 275 8.22 -16.74 15.37
C PHE A 275 7.65 -17.98 14.68
N LEU A 276 7.03 -18.86 15.44
CA LEU A 276 6.42 -20.09 14.91
C LEU A 276 5.11 -19.79 14.17
N GLY A 277 4.24 -18.97 14.77
CA GLY A 277 2.90 -18.66 14.25
C GLY A 277 2.89 -17.74 13.03
N LEU A 278 3.92 -16.92 12.83
CA LEU A 278 4.10 -16.10 11.64
C LEU A 278 5.08 -16.73 10.61
N GLY A 279 5.81 -17.76 11.02
CA GLY A 279 6.79 -18.48 10.20
C GLY A 279 6.31 -19.87 9.79
N GLN A 280 6.94 -20.89 10.37
CA GLN A 280 6.76 -22.29 9.97
C GLN A 280 5.31 -22.78 10.07
N TYR A 281 4.57 -22.34 11.08
CA TYR A 281 3.19 -22.75 11.34
C TYR A 281 2.17 -21.65 11.03
N ALA A 282 2.57 -20.65 10.26
CA ALA A 282 1.66 -19.59 9.84
C ALA A 282 0.40 -20.18 9.21
N THR A 283 -0.75 -19.80 9.72
CA THR A 283 -2.05 -20.28 9.26
C THR A 283 -3.00 -19.10 9.13
N PHE A 284 -3.59 -18.92 7.95
CA PHE A 284 -4.56 -17.86 7.70
C PHE A 284 -5.79 -18.03 8.58
N ILE A 285 -6.22 -16.96 9.25
CA ILE A 285 -7.38 -17.01 10.17
C ILE A 285 -8.72 -17.29 9.45
N GLU A 286 -8.77 -17.12 8.12
CA GLU A 286 -9.92 -17.44 7.29
C GLU A 286 -9.62 -18.56 6.29
N ASN A 287 -8.63 -19.43 6.58
CA ASN A 287 -8.33 -20.58 5.75
C ASN A 287 -9.57 -21.50 5.65
N PRO A 288 -10.04 -21.82 4.43
CA PRO A 288 -11.21 -22.66 4.25
C PRO A 288 -10.99 -24.13 4.63
N GLU A 289 -9.74 -24.61 4.58
CA GLU A 289 -9.38 -26.01 4.85
C GLU A 289 -8.89 -26.21 6.29
N ASP A 290 -8.20 -25.22 6.87
CA ASP A 290 -7.71 -25.27 8.26
C ASP A 290 -8.28 -24.11 9.08
N THR A 291 -9.35 -24.37 9.82
CA THR A 291 -10.02 -23.41 10.69
C THR A 291 -9.43 -23.30 12.09
N SER A 292 -8.32 -24.00 12.40
CA SER A 292 -7.75 -24.08 13.74
C SER A 292 -7.23 -22.73 14.29
N ASN A 293 -6.95 -21.75 13.39
CA ASN A 293 -6.54 -20.41 13.77
C ASN A 293 -7.65 -19.36 13.62
N ARG A 294 -8.92 -19.81 13.43
CA ARG A 294 -10.06 -18.92 13.20
C ARG A 294 -10.59 -18.34 14.52
N PRO A 295 -10.66 -17.01 14.69
CA PRO A 295 -11.33 -16.38 15.82
C PRO A 295 -12.84 -16.71 15.83
N GLU A 296 -13.42 -16.96 17.03
CA GLU A 296 -14.86 -17.26 17.17
C GLU A 296 -15.75 -16.06 16.86
N ASP A 297 -15.24 -14.83 17.06
CA ASP A 297 -15.97 -13.57 16.89
C ASP A 297 -15.84 -12.96 15.48
N LEU A 298 -15.43 -13.76 14.50
CA LEU A 298 -15.21 -13.32 13.14
C LEU A 298 -16.53 -12.97 12.43
N LYS A 299 -16.93 -11.69 12.47
CA LYS A 299 -18.21 -11.23 11.89
C LYS A 299 -18.06 -10.80 10.43
N ILE A 300 -17.03 -10.03 10.12
CA ILE A 300 -16.72 -9.56 8.76
C ILE A 300 -15.57 -10.40 8.21
N THR A 301 -15.76 -10.96 7.03
CA THR A 301 -14.86 -11.93 6.40
C THR A 301 -14.42 -11.48 5.02
N ILE A 302 -13.46 -12.19 4.42
CA ILE A 302 -13.02 -11.92 3.04
C ILE A 302 -14.17 -12.06 2.03
N LYS A 303 -15.22 -12.85 2.32
CA LYS A 303 -16.41 -13.00 1.47
C LYS A 303 -17.19 -11.69 1.36
N ASP A 304 -17.25 -10.91 2.43
CA ASP A 304 -17.93 -9.61 2.43
C ASP A 304 -17.23 -8.56 1.56
N MET A 305 -15.98 -8.82 1.16
CA MET A 305 -15.20 -7.98 0.24
C MET A 305 -15.46 -8.29 -1.25
N GLY A 306 -16.34 -9.23 -1.53
CA GLY A 306 -16.69 -9.65 -2.89
C GLY A 306 -15.66 -10.58 -3.54
N PRO A 307 -16.02 -11.18 -4.69
CA PRO A 307 -15.32 -12.32 -5.25
C PRO A 307 -13.86 -12.04 -5.67
N TYR A 308 -13.56 -10.80 -6.08
CA TYR A 308 -12.21 -10.48 -6.54
C TYR A 308 -11.22 -10.35 -5.39
N MET A 309 -11.60 -9.68 -4.30
CA MET A 309 -10.74 -9.57 -3.13
C MET A 309 -10.65 -10.90 -2.37
N GLU A 310 -11.75 -11.63 -2.24
CA GLU A 310 -11.77 -12.96 -1.64
C GLU A 310 -10.72 -13.87 -2.31
N GLN A 311 -10.74 -13.94 -3.65
CA GLN A 311 -9.79 -14.74 -4.41
C GLN A 311 -8.32 -14.30 -4.18
N LEU A 312 -8.06 -12.99 -4.14
CA LEU A 312 -6.72 -12.46 -3.91
C LEU A 312 -6.19 -12.84 -2.53
N PHE A 313 -7.02 -12.74 -1.50
CA PHE A 313 -6.64 -13.13 -0.13
C PHE A 313 -6.42 -14.63 -0.01
N LEU A 314 -7.30 -15.46 -0.58
CA LEU A 314 -7.13 -16.92 -0.58
C LEU A 314 -5.84 -17.34 -1.30
N ARG A 315 -5.58 -16.80 -2.48
CA ARG A 315 -4.34 -17.08 -3.20
C ARG A 315 -3.09 -16.63 -2.44
N THR A 316 -3.17 -15.54 -1.66
CA THR A 316 -2.01 -15.06 -0.88
C THR A 316 -1.81 -15.87 0.38
N PHE A 317 -2.86 -16.08 1.18
CA PHE A 317 -2.75 -16.55 2.57
C PHE A 317 -3.15 -18.03 2.75
N ALA A 318 -3.86 -18.65 1.80
CA ALA A 318 -4.11 -20.08 1.83
C ALA A 318 -3.17 -20.82 0.87
N GLU A 319 -3.12 -20.45 -0.41
CA GLU A 319 -2.30 -21.13 -1.41
C GLU A 319 -0.83 -20.68 -1.36
N GLY A 320 -0.59 -19.36 -1.31
CA GLY A 320 0.72 -18.72 -1.44
C GLY A 320 1.43 -18.42 -0.11
N LEU A 321 0.87 -18.82 1.04
CA LEU A 321 1.46 -18.52 2.33
C LEU A 321 2.84 -19.20 2.48
N HIS A 322 2.90 -20.50 2.17
CA HIS A 322 4.12 -21.31 2.19
C HIS A 322 4.67 -21.60 0.79
N GLU A 323 3.93 -21.23 -0.27
CA GLU A 323 4.31 -21.35 -1.69
C GLU A 323 4.37 -19.97 -2.35
N PRO A 324 5.44 -19.19 -2.12
CA PRO A 324 5.49 -17.76 -2.50
C PRO A 324 5.18 -17.45 -3.97
N ASN A 325 5.48 -18.40 -4.88
CA ASN A 325 5.22 -18.24 -6.30
C ASN A 325 3.72 -18.25 -6.67
N LEU A 326 2.84 -18.71 -5.79
CA LEU A 326 1.39 -18.70 -6.00
C LEU A 326 0.74 -17.38 -5.61
N ARG A 327 1.46 -16.50 -4.91
CA ARG A 327 0.97 -15.18 -4.52
C ARG A 327 0.60 -14.34 -5.74
N PRO A 328 -0.57 -13.67 -5.74
CA PRO A 328 -0.92 -12.72 -6.80
C PRO A 328 0.11 -11.60 -6.89
N THR A 329 0.48 -11.24 -8.12
CA THR A 329 1.35 -10.11 -8.38
C THR A 329 0.69 -8.78 -7.97
N ALA A 330 1.48 -7.72 -7.77
CA ALA A 330 0.96 -6.38 -7.48
C ALA A 330 0.01 -5.87 -8.58
N MET A 331 0.21 -6.29 -9.84
CA MET A 331 -0.70 -5.98 -10.95
C MET A 331 -2.04 -6.72 -10.83
N GLU A 332 -2.04 -8.00 -10.42
CA GLU A 332 -3.28 -8.75 -10.19
C GLU A 332 -4.05 -8.15 -9.01
N TRP A 333 -3.35 -7.74 -7.94
CA TRP A 333 -3.94 -7.02 -6.83
C TRP A 333 -4.58 -5.71 -7.28
N GLU A 334 -3.86 -4.84 -8.00
CA GLU A 334 -4.38 -3.58 -8.52
C GLU A 334 -5.66 -3.81 -9.34
N ARG A 335 -5.63 -4.75 -10.27
CA ARG A 335 -6.78 -5.07 -11.14
C ARG A 335 -7.97 -5.62 -10.38
N GLY A 336 -7.75 -6.52 -9.43
CA GLY A 336 -8.81 -7.08 -8.59
C GLY A 336 -9.45 -6.02 -7.70
N LEU A 337 -8.64 -5.14 -7.09
CA LEU A 337 -9.12 -4.03 -6.27
C LEU A 337 -9.95 -3.01 -7.09
N ILE A 338 -9.55 -2.72 -8.34
CA ILE A 338 -10.30 -1.85 -9.24
C ILE A 338 -11.65 -2.50 -9.60
N LYS A 339 -11.70 -3.80 -9.88
CA LYS A 339 -12.96 -4.50 -10.10
C LYS A 339 -13.84 -4.52 -8.85
N THR A 340 -13.24 -4.60 -7.67
CA THR A 340 -13.96 -4.47 -6.40
C THR A 340 -14.50 -3.05 -6.22
N TRP A 341 -13.74 -2.03 -6.61
CA TRP A 341 -14.20 -0.64 -6.60
C TRP A 341 -15.45 -0.42 -7.46
N ASP A 342 -15.54 -1.08 -8.60
CA ASP A 342 -16.72 -1.01 -9.49
C ASP A 342 -17.99 -1.63 -8.87
N MET A 343 -17.86 -2.36 -7.74
CA MET A 343 -18.98 -2.94 -6.99
C MET A 343 -19.29 -2.20 -5.68
N ILE A 344 -18.66 -1.04 -5.44
CA ILE A 344 -18.97 -0.23 -4.26
C ILE A 344 -20.40 0.32 -4.36
N HIS A 345 -21.11 0.25 -3.24
CA HIS A 345 -22.41 0.87 -3.05
C HIS A 345 -22.46 1.63 -1.74
N SER A 346 -23.19 2.74 -1.71
CA SER A 346 -23.39 3.55 -0.51
C SER A 346 -24.33 2.84 0.48
N CYS A 347 -24.01 2.90 1.77
CA CYS A 347 -24.91 2.40 2.81
C CYS A 347 -26.00 3.44 3.10
N SER A 348 -27.28 3.02 3.06
CA SER A 348 -28.40 3.89 3.37
C SER A 348 -28.54 4.28 4.85
N ASN A 349 -27.78 3.65 5.75
CA ASN A 349 -27.71 4.03 7.15
C ASN A 349 -26.70 5.17 7.35
N PRO A 350 -27.13 6.40 7.72
CA PRO A 350 -26.23 7.54 7.93
C PRO A 350 -25.23 7.33 9.08
N ASP A 351 -25.58 6.48 10.04
CA ASP A 351 -24.74 6.16 11.21
C ASP A 351 -23.74 5.03 10.92
N CYS A 352 -23.73 4.47 9.71
CA CYS A 352 -22.77 3.44 9.32
C CYS A 352 -21.37 4.04 9.25
N GLU A 353 -20.46 3.61 10.14
CA GLU A 353 -19.07 4.09 10.16
C GLU A 353 -18.35 3.89 8.82
N LYS A 354 -18.66 2.79 8.13
CA LYS A 354 -18.01 2.45 6.85
C LYS A 354 -18.57 3.19 5.66
N LYS A 355 -19.79 3.70 5.72
CA LYS A 355 -20.54 4.44 4.69
C LYS A 355 -20.74 3.73 3.36
N TYR A 356 -19.86 2.83 2.97
CA TYR A 356 -19.86 2.06 1.74
C TYR A 356 -19.59 0.59 2.02
N PHE A 357 -20.02 -0.28 1.12
CA PHE A 357 -19.77 -1.71 1.14
C PHE A 357 -19.72 -2.28 -0.29
N ILE A 358 -19.30 -3.52 -0.44
CA ILE A 358 -19.28 -4.21 -1.74
C ILE A 358 -20.61 -4.90 -1.96
N LEU A 359 -21.31 -4.51 -3.02
CA LEU A 359 -22.58 -5.07 -3.41
C LEU A 359 -22.40 -6.04 -4.58
N TYR A 360 -22.18 -7.31 -4.28
CA TYR A 360 -22.07 -8.38 -5.28
C TYR A 360 -23.31 -9.28 -5.29
N ASP A 361 -24.00 -9.44 -4.18
CA ASP A 361 -25.28 -10.12 -4.05
C ASP A 361 -26.41 -9.09 -4.11
N VAL A 362 -26.96 -8.91 -5.31
CA VAL A 362 -28.07 -7.94 -5.56
C VAL A 362 -29.43 -8.46 -5.12
N ASP A 363 -29.56 -9.77 -4.88
CA ASP A 363 -30.82 -10.39 -4.43
C ASP A 363 -31.04 -10.18 -2.93
N ASN A 364 -29.93 -10.05 -2.18
CA ASN A 364 -29.94 -9.78 -0.75
C ASN A 364 -29.02 -8.59 -0.38
N PRO A 365 -29.38 -7.37 -0.77
CA PRO A 365 -28.52 -6.18 -0.61
C PRO A 365 -28.50 -5.70 0.84
N VAL A 366 -27.60 -6.27 1.65
CA VAL A 366 -27.38 -5.94 3.07
C VAL A 366 -25.96 -5.43 3.29
N CYS A 367 -25.83 -4.29 3.98
CA CYS A 367 -24.53 -3.81 4.40
C CYS A 367 -23.95 -4.75 5.48
N PRO A 368 -22.81 -5.39 5.25
CA PRO A 368 -22.25 -6.35 6.22
C PRO A 368 -21.78 -5.66 7.51
N PHE A 369 -21.48 -4.36 7.45
CA PHE A 369 -20.94 -3.61 8.58
C PHE A 369 -21.99 -3.18 9.61
N CYS A 370 -23.23 -2.90 9.19
CA CYS A 370 -24.28 -2.43 10.09
C CYS A 370 -25.61 -3.19 9.93
N ASN A 371 -25.64 -4.23 9.11
CA ASN A 371 -26.83 -5.06 8.81
C ASN A 371 -28.03 -4.28 8.24
N THR A 372 -27.82 -3.06 7.73
CA THR A 372 -28.89 -2.31 7.09
C THR A 372 -29.15 -2.87 5.73
N ARG A 373 -30.40 -3.25 5.46
CA ARG A 373 -30.88 -3.68 4.15
C ARG A 373 -31.19 -2.45 3.29
N ILE A 374 -30.73 -2.44 2.04
CA ILE A 374 -31.17 -1.45 1.06
C ILE A 374 -32.64 -1.74 0.75
N LYS A 375 -33.49 -0.75 0.96
CA LYS A 375 -34.94 -0.85 0.74
C LYS A 375 -35.32 0.00 -0.47
N ASP A 376 -36.24 -0.55 -1.24
CA ASP A 376 -36.97 0.17 -2.30
C ASP A 376 -36.11 0.87 -3.38
N GLU A 377 -34.84 0.56 -3.46
CA GLU A 377 -33.97 1.05 -4.52
C GLU A 377 -33.85 0.04 -5.65
N LYS A 378 -34.00 0.50 -6.87
CA LYS A 378 -33.61 -0.27 -8.04
C LYS A 378 -32.09 -0.21 -8.18
N ILE A 379 -31.43 -1.34 -7.99
CA ILE A 379 -30.00 -1.46 -8.16
C ILE A 379 -29.73 -1.79 -9.63
N LEU A 380 -28.93 -0.92 -10.29
CA LEU A 380 -28.48 -1.19 -11.65
C LEU A 380 -27.12 -1.87 -11.62
N LYS A 381 -27.09 -3.12 -12.02
CA LYS A 381 -25.86 -3.89 -12.22
C LYS A 381 -25.58 -4.02 -13.71
N LEU A 382 -24.49 -3.43 -14.17
CA LEU A 382 -24.01 -3.54 -15.53
C LEU A 382 -23.01 -4.68 -15.64
N SER A 383 -23.20 -5.58 -16.61
CA SER A 383 -22.23 -6.61 -16.98
C SER A 383 -21.61 -6.26 -18.31
N PHE A 384 -20.29 -6.11 -18.33
CA PHE A 384 -19.53 -5.82 -19.54
C PHE A 384 -19.08 -7.14 -20.19
N LEU A 385 -19.38 -7.28 -21.47
CA LEU A 385 -19.10 -8.47 -22.24
C LEU A 385 -18.22 -8.13 -23.44
N THR A 386 -17.31 -9.02 -23.81
CA THR A 386 -16.47 -8.89 -25.00
C THR A 386 -16.50 -10.16 -25.84
N GLN A 387 -16.39 -10.01 -27.14
CA GLN A 387 -16.09 -11.12 -28.06
C GLN A 387 -14.58 -11.22 -28.25
N ARG A 388 -14.07 -12.43 -28.36
CA ARG A 388 -12.65 -12.70 -28.65
C ARG A 388 -12.52 -13.26 -30.07
N LYS A 389 -11.50 -12.81 -30.80
CA LYS A 389 -11.17 -13.36 -32.12
C LYS A 389 -10.98 -14.87 -32.04
N GLY A 390 -11.62 -15.61 -32.95
CA GLY A 390 -11.60 -17.08 -32.98
C GLY A 390 -12.67 -17.76 -32.11
N TYR A 391 -13.55 -17.00 -31.46
CA TYR A 391 -14.67 -17.50 -30.65
C TYR A 391 -16.00 -16.89 -31.12
N ASP A 392 -16.32 -17.06 -32.39
CA ASP A 392 -17.48 -16.45 -33.02
C ASP A 392 -18.78 -16.80 -32.26
N GLY A 393 -19.60 -15.78 -32.00
CA GLY A 393 -20.84 -15.89 -31.28
C GLY A 393 -20.76 -16.09 -29.77
N ARG A 394 -19.56 -16.18 -29.18
CA ARG A 394 -19.38 -16.28 -27.72
C ARG A 394 -19.03 -14.95 -27.09
N TRP A 395 -19.73 -14.60 -26.05
CA TRP A 395 -19.50 -13.43 -25.23
C TRP A 395 -18.83 -13.83 -23.91
N PHE A 396 -17.77 -13.13 -23.53
CA PHE A 396 -17.03 -13.35 -22.29
C PHE A 396 -17.24 -12.16 -21.37
N LYS A 397 -17.67 -12.40 -20.16
CA LYS A 397 -17.82 -11.37 -19.14
C LYS A 397 -16.43 -10.88 -18.72
N THR A 398 -16.21 -9.56 -18.75
CA THR A 398 -14.93 -8.93 -18.40
C THR A 398 -14.96 -8.29 -17.03
N SER A 399 -16.06 -7.59 -16.71
CA SER A 399 -16.24 -6.89 -15.44
C SER A 399 -17.72 -6.66 -15.15
N GLU A 400 -17.99 -6.18 -13.95
CA GLU A 400 -19.29 -5.72 -13.50
C GLU A 400 -19.14 -4.35 -12.86
N LEU A 401 -20.21 -3.55 -12.89
CA LEU A 401 -20.27 -2.23 -12.27
C LEU A 401 -21.64 -2.09 -11.60
N ILE A 402 -21.65 -1.67 -10.34
CA ILE A 402 -22.86 -1.22 -9.68
C ILE A 402 -23.01 0.27 -9.94
N ALA A 403 -24.05 0.64 -10.63
CA ALA A 403 -24.27 2.02 -11.04
C ALA A 403 -25.26 2.72 -10.10
N GLU A 404 -24.82 3.83 -9.58
CA GLU A 404 -25.62 4.83 -8.88
C GLU A 404 -25.84 6.05 -9.80
N ASN A 405 -26.61 7.02 -9.33
CA ASN A 405 -26.82 8.25 -10.09
C ASN A 405 -25.48 8.98 -10.34
N ASN A 406 -25.25 9.42 -11.56
CA ASN A 406 -24.03 10.04 -12.07
C ASN A 406 -22.78 9.14 -12.06
N THR A 407 -22.93 7.81 -12.06
CA THR A 407 -21.79 6.90 -12.23
C THR A 407 -21.16 7.10 -13.61
N PRO A 408 -19.88 7.45 -13.69
CA PRO A 408 -19.18 7.63 -14.97
C PRO A 408 -18.81 6.29 -15.58
N LEU A 409 -18.93 6.18 -16.90
CA LEU A 409 -18.38 5.09 -17.70
C LEU A 409 -17.13 5.60 -18.41
N CYS A 410 -15.99 5.06 -18.02
CA CYS A 410 -14.68 5.42 -18.56
C CYS A 410 -14.22 4.39 -19.61
N ASN A 411 -13.10 4.68 -20.27
CA ASN A 411 -12.54 3.79 -21.27
C ASN A 411 -12.34 2.35 -20.76
N TRP A 412 -11.84 2.18 -19.51
CA TRP A 412 -11.64 0.84 -18.93
C TRP A 412 -12.93 0.06 -18.64
N ASN A 413 -14.08 0.73 -18.54
CA ASN A 413 -15.37 0.05 -18.44
C ASN A 413 -15.82 -0.48 -19.82
N LEU A 414 -15.50 0.24 -20.89
CA LEU A 414 -16.00 -0.04 -22.24
C LEU A 414 -15.05 -0.93 -23.06
N PHE A 415 -13.74 -0.88 -22.80
CA PHE A 415 -12.72 -1.61 -23.54
C PHE A 415 -11.99 -2.62 -22.63
N SER A 416 -12.06 -3.91 -22.98
CA SER A 416 -11.52 -5.01 -22.19
C SER A 416 -9.98 -5.01 -22.03
N ASN A 417 -9.28 -4.27 -22.86
CA ASN A 417 -7.81 -4.15 -22.87
C ASN A 417 -7.30 -2.84 -22.26
N VAL A 418 -8.20 -1.99 -21.77
CA VAL A 418 -7.85 -0.73 -21.12
C VAL A 418 -8.05 -0.90 -19.61
N PHE A 419 -7.08 -0.44 -18.82
CA PHE A 419 -7.15 -0.45 -17.37
C PHE A 419 -6.87 0.95 -16.84
N PRO A 420 -7.50 1.34 -15.71
CA PRO A 420 -7.12 2.57 -15.02
C PRO A 420 -5.65 2.50 -14.62
N ASP A 421 -4.88 3.47 -15.01
CA ASP A 421 -3.47 3.58 -14.67
C ASP A 421 -3.10 5.01 -14.20
N GLU A 422 -1.82 5.30 -14.18
CA GLU A 422 -1.29 6.63 -13.83
C GLU A 422 -1.52 7.69 -14.89
N LYS A 423 -1.93 7.33 -16.11
CA LYS A 423 -2.13 8.27 -17.23
C LYS A 423 -3.54 8.83 -17.27
N ALA A 424 -3.66 10.14 -17.39
CA ALA A 424 -4.94 10.84 -17.37
C ALA A 424 -5.88 10.44 -18.52
N GLY A 425 -5.33 10.07 -19.69
CA GLY A 425 -6.12 9.71 -20.89
C GLY A 425 -7.04 8.51 -20.69
N ASP A 426 -6.65 7.57 -19.81
CA ASP A 426 -7.45 6.39 -19.54
C ASP A 426 -8.68 6.70 -18.67
N ARG A 427 -8.72 7.88 -18.04
CA ARG A 427 -9.84 8.34 -17.20
C ARG A 427 -10.86 9.18 -17.95
N GLU A 428 -10.78 9.23 -19.26
CA GLU A 428 -11.77 9.94 -20.07
C GLU A 428 -13.14 9.32 -19.89
N VAL A 429 -14.08 10.11 -19.40
CA VAL A 429 -15.48 9.71 -19.25
C VAL A 429 -16.13 9.71 -20.61
N LYS A 430 -16.73 8.60 -21.01
CA LYS A 430 -17.42 8.43 -22.28
C LYS A 430 -18.94 8.56 -22.18
N ALA A 431 -19.48 8.27 -21.02
CA ALA A 431 -20.91 8.34 -20.72
C ALA A 431 -21.14 8.42 -19.22
N TYR A 432 -22.36 8.72 -18.83
CA TYR A 432 -22.83 8.67 -17.44
C TYR A 432 -24.09 7.85 -17.32
N ILE A 433 -24.21 7.14 -16.20
CA ILE A 433 -25.49 6.55 -15.78
C ILE A 433 -26.22 7.59 -14.95
N ARG A 434 -27.38 8.04 -15.42
CA ARG A 434 -28.23 8.99 -14.71
C ARG A 434 -29.49 8.31 -14.23
N TYR A 435 -29.86 8.51 -12.96
CA TYR A 435 -31.12 8.04 -12.39
C TYR A 435 -32.05 9.25 -12.19
N THR A 436 -33.19 9.21 -12.88
CA THR A 436 -34.24 10.23 -12.75
C THR A 436 -35.59 9.57 -13.04
N ASP A 437 -36.66 10.10 -12.45
CA ASP A 437 -38.05 9.60 -12.64
C ASP A 437 -38.20 8.07 -12.45
N LYS A 438 -37.45 7.52 -11.48
CA LYS A 438 -37.41 6.08 -11.16
C LYS A 438 -36.85 5.20 -12.28
N ASN A 439 -36.11 5.78 -13.23
CA ASN A 439 -35.46 5.05 -14.33
C ASN A 439 -33.94 5.44 -14.42
N TYR A 440 -33.18 4.50 -14.97
CA TYR A 440 -31.80 4.72 -15.32
C TYR A 440 -31.67 5.05 -16.81
N TYR A 441 -30.83 6.02 -17.12
CA TYR A 441 -30.52 6.47 -18.47
C TYR A 441 -29.01 6.45 -18.70
N LEU A 442 -28.60 6.06 -19.90
CA LEU A 442 -27.24 6.27 -20.38
C LEU A 442 -27.19 7.65 -21.06
N VAL A 443 -26.31 8.54 -20.59
CA VAL A 443 -26.19 9.94 -21.05
C VAL A 443 -24.78 10.21 -21.56
#